data_f0a86bd79fa5d69f52a3ee4ba4b5f3a9
#
_entry.id   f0a86bd79fa5d69f52a3ee4ba4b5f3a9
#
_cell.length_a   1.000
_cell.length_b   1.000
_cell.length_c   1.000
_cell.angle_alpha   90.00
_cell.angle_beta   90.00
_cell.angle_gamma   90.00
#
_symmetry.space_group_name_H-M   'P 1'
#
loop_
_entity.id
_entity.type
_entity.pdbx_description
1 polymer ?
#
loop_
_entity_poly.entity_id
_entity_poly.type
_entity_poly.pdbx_seq_one_letter_code
_entity_poly.pdbx_strand_id
1 'polypeptide(L)'
;MDICSDLVSIIVPAYQAEKHLKECVCSLLNQTHRAVEIIVVDDGSTDGTSAIVSRMADSDNRLRLITQKNGGVSFARNHGIAASRGSYLMFVDADDWIEPFAVETLLAAIKNNGTDAVYCSQYYDSNGVLCASETCISRFDSIDASVLLKYQLDFRFIACPWLCLMSRDAAAGCAFPEDVHILEDWFFNVELLNNSRFISVTDTAFYHYRS
;
A
#
# COMPACT_ATOMS: atom_id res chain seq x y z
N MET A 1 20.90 -15.29 4.01
CA MET A 1 19.98 -14.32 3.42
C MET A 1 19.80 -13.26 4.47
N ASP A 2 20.19 -12.02 4.18
CA ASP A 2 20.00 -10.91 5.12
C ASP A 2 18.51 -10.65 5.26
N ILE A 3 17.95 -10.92 6.43
CA ILE A 3 16.53 -10.69 6.75
C ILE A 3 16.14 -9.21 6.56
N CYS A 4 17.12 -8.31 6.56
CA CYS A 4 16.92 -6.88 6.36
C CYS A 4 16.60 -6.48 4.90
N SER A 5 17.01 -7.31 3.92
CA SER A 5 16.85 -6.96 2.49
C SER A 5 15.41 -7.15 1.96
N ASP A 6 14.58 -7.92 2.64
CA ASP A 6 13.22 -8.30 2.21
C ASP A 6 12.11 -7.77 3.12
N LEU A 7 12.44 -6.91 4.06
CA LEU A 7 11.45 -6.32 4.95
C LEU A 7 10.50 -5.40 4.16
N VAL A 8 9.21 -5.67 4.28
CA VAL A 8 8.15 -4.85 3.69
C VAL A 8 7.48 -4.04 4.79
N SER A 9 7.47 -2.72 4.65
CA SER A 9 6.71 -1.84 5.53
C SER A 9 5.32 -1.62 4.93
N ILE A 10 4.29 -2.06 5.65
CA ILE A 10 2.90 -1.85 5.27
C ILE A 10 2.36 -0.70 6.11
N ILE A 11 1.98 0.39 5.45
CA ILE A 11 1.52 1.63 6.05
C ILE A 11 0.01 1.69 5.95
N VAL A 12 -0.66 1.88 7.10
CA VAL A 12 -2.12 1.93 7.20
C VAL A 12 -2.52 3.28 7.80
N PRO A 13 -2.95 4.26 6.98
CA PRO A 13 -3.56 5.47 7.50
C PRO A 13 -4.92 5.13 8.09
N ALA A 14 -5.24 5.60 9.30
CA ALA A 14 -6.49 5.28 9.98
C ALA A 14 -7.10 6.54 10.61
N TYR A 15 -8.38 6.75 10.37
CA TYR A 15 -9.18 7.78 11.03
C TYR A 15 -10.61 7.29 11.18
N GLN A 16 -11.13 7.23 12.43
CA GLN A 16 -12.47 6.73 12.75
C GLN A 16 -12.78 5.35 12.13
N ALA A 17 -11.79 4.42 12.26
CA ALA A 17 -11.77 3.15 11.52
C ALA A 17 -12.15 1.94 12.40
N GLU A 18 -12.69 2.13 13.60
CA GLU A 18 -12.93 1.03 14.57
C GLU A 18 -13.73 -0.14 13.99
N LYS A 19 -14.59 0.13 13.00
CA LYS A 19 -15.49 -0.88 12.44
C LYS A 19 -14.76 -1.96 11.63
N HIS A 20 -13.72 -1.58 10.86
CA HIS A 20 -13.07 -2.44 9.87
C HIS A 20 -11.60 -2.70 10.15
N LEU A 21 -10.93 -1.83 10.91
CA LEU A 21 -9.49 -1.86 11.14
C LEU A 21 -8.97 -3.21 11.66
N LYS A 22 -9.74 -3.91 12.52
CA LYS A 22 -9.34 -5.23 13.00
C LYS A 22 -9.20 -6.24 11.88
N GLU A 23 -10.11 -6.26 10.91
CA GLU A 23 -10.06 -7.15 9.74
C GLU A 23 -8.87 -6.79 8.86
N CYS A 24 -8.67 -5.50 8.57
CA CYS A 24 -7.52 -5.00 7.86
C CYS A 24 -6.22 -5.52 8.50
N VAL A 25 -5.95 -5.18 9.75
CA VAL A 25 -4.72 -5.58 10.46
C VAL A 25 -4.55 -7.09 10.52
N CYS A 26 -5.63 -7.86 10.73
CA CYS A 26 -5.56 -9.32 10.69
C CYS A 26 -5.09 -9.85 9.33
N SER A 27 -5.54 -9.28 8.21
CA SER A 27 -5.10 -9.69 6.87
C SER A 27 -3.60 -9.46 6.67
N LEU A 28 -3.06 -8.37 7.23
CA LEU A 28 -1.65 -8.01 7.15
C LEU A 28 -0.78 -8.91 8.05
N LEU A 29 -1.23 -9.22 9.26
CA LEU A 29 -0.51 -10.12 10.17
C LEU A 29 -0.49 -11.58 9.68
N ASN A 30 -1.48 -11.96 8.87
CA ASN A 30 -1.60 -13.30 8.28
C ASN A 30 -0.88 -13.47 6.94
N GLN A 31 -0.11 -12.47 6.47
CA GLN A 31 0.66 -12.63 5.24
C GLN A 31 1.64 -13.81 5.32
N THR A 32 1.77 -14.58 4.20
CA THR A 32 2.70 -15.70 4.09
C THR A 32 4.15 -15.22 4.15
N HIS A 33 4.45 -14.07 3.57
CA HIS A 33 5.72 -13.36 3.75
C HIS A 33 5.81 -12.83 5.19
N ARG A 34 6.70 -13.39 5.99
CA ARG A 34 6.80 -13.08 7.43
C ARG A 34 7.61 -11.82 7.76
N ALA A 35 8.50 -11.39 6.86
CA ALA A 35 9.32 -10.20 7.04
C ALA A 35 8.52 -8.94 6.70
N VAL A 36 7.49 -8.65 7.51
CA VAL A 36 6.67 -7.44 7.41
C VAL A 36 6.75 -6.63 8.71
N GLU A 37 6.71 -5.32 8.59
CA GLU A 37 6.32 -4.41 9.67
C GLU A 37 5.03 -3.69 9.26
N ILE A 38 4.10 -3.57 10.16
CA ILE A 38 2.80 -2.92 9.93
C ILE A 38 2.76 -1.66 10.79
N ILE A 39 2.57 -0.52 10.14
CA ILE A 39 2.57 0.80 10.78
C ILE A 39 1.18 1.39 10.60
N VAL A 40 0.36 1.31 11.63
CA VAL A 40 -0.93 2.01 11.65
C VAL A 40 -0.70 3.42 12.15
N VAL A 41 -1.06 4.40 11.34
CA VAL A 41 -1.00 5.82 11.71
C VAL A 41 -2.41 6.32 11.98
N ASP A 42 -2.74 6.44 13.26
CA ASP A 42 -4.02 6.97 13.72
C ASP A 42 -4.01 8.49 13.67
N ASP A 43 -4.75 9.03 12.75
CA ASP A 43 -4.84 10.48 12.46
C ASP A 43 -5.83 11.19 13.40
N GLY A 44 -5.70 10.94 14.71
CA GLY A 44 -6.47 11.64 15.74
C GLY A 44 -7.91 11.13 15.88
N SER A 45 -8.12 9.82 15.78
CA SER A 45 -9.44 9.21 16.01
C SER A 45 -9.94 9.43 17.42
N THR A 46 -11.25 9.55 17.55
CA THR A 46 -11.98 9.68 18.83
C THR A 46 -12.80 8.45 19.18
N ASP A 47 -12.85 7.46 18.28
CA ASP A 47 -13.49 6.15 18.45
C ASP A 47 -12.52 5.09 19.00
N GLY A 48 -12.86 3.81 18.87
CA GLY A 48 -12.05 2.68 19.33
C GLY A 48 -10.80 2.36 18.49
N THR A 49 -10.49 3.12 17.44
CA THR A 49 -9.39 2.86 16.49
C THR A 49 -8.05 2.61 17.19
N SER A 50 -7.54 3.57 17.96
CA SER A 50 -6.27 3.44 18.70
C SER A 50 -6.26 2.26 19.68
N ALA A 51 -7.35 2.04 20.38
CA ALA A 51 -7.46 0.98 21.38
C ALA A 51 -7.43 -0.43 20.76
N ILE A 52 -7.97 -0.59 19.55
CA ILE A 52 -7.92 -1.85 18.79
C ILE A 52 -6.48 -2.17 18.44
N VAL A 53 -5.77 -1.23 17.81
CA VAL A 53 -4.38 -1.44 17.37
C VAL A 53 -3.45 -1.69 18.54
N SER A 54 -3.56 -0.90 19.63
CA SER A 54 -2.74 -1.08 20.83
C SER A 54 -2.84 -2.50 21.39
N ARG A 55 -4.07 -3.03 21.54
CA ARG A 55 -4.29 -4.40 22.02
C ARG A 55 -3.71 -5.47 21.09
N MET A 56 -3.76 -5.25 19.78
CA MET A 56 -3.18 -6.19 18.80
C MET A 56 -1.65 -6.13 18.83
N ALA A 57 -1.07 -4.95 18.98
CA ALA A 57 0.38 -4.74 19.06
C ALA A 57 1.00 -5.37 20.31
N ASP A 58 0.27 -5.49 21.41
CA ASP A 58 0.72 -6.23 22.61
C ASP A 58 0.98 -7.72 22.33
N SER A 59 0.35 -8.27 21.28
CA SER A 59 0.43 -9.68 20.90
C SER A 59 1.35 -9.96 19.72
N ASP A 60 1.70 -8.96 18.91
CA ASP A 60 2.54 -9.12 17.71
C ASP A 60 3.45 -7.89 17.51
N ASN A 61 4.74 -8.09 17.67
CA ASN A 61 5.76 -7.03 17.58
C ASN A 61 6.00 -6.48 16.17
N ARG A 62 5.40 -7.07 15.15
CA ARG A 62 5.42 -6.55 13.79
C ARG A 62 4.47 -5.38 13.60
N LEU A 63 3.48 -5.23 14.50
CA LEU A 63 2.49 -4.16 14.47
C LEU A 63 2.91 -3.00 15.37
N ARG A 64 2.85 -1.79 14.83
CA ARG A 64 3.14 -0.55 15.55
C ARG A 64 2.01 0.45 15.35
N LEU A 65 1.63 1.13 16.42
CA LEU A 65 0.71 2.27 16.39
C LEU A 65 1.50 3.58 16.48
N ILE A 66 1.19 4.51 15.60
CA ILE A 66 1.59 5.92 15.70
C ILE A 66 0.31 6.73 15.81
N THR A 67 0.25 7.65 16.78
CA THR A 67 -0.88 8.57 16.92
C THR A 67 -0.43 9.99 16.62
N GLN A 68 -1.24 10.74 15.91
CA GLN A 68 -0.98 12.13 15.60
C GLN A 68 -2.25 12.97 15.74
N LYS A 69 -2.09 14.30 15.76
CA LYS A 69 -3.25 15.20 15.61
C LYS A 69 -3.74 15.11 14.17
N ASN A 70 -5.06 15.08 14.00
CA ASN A 70 -5.68 15.00 12.67
C ASN A 70 -5.09 16.04 11.71
N GLY A 71 -4.51 15.54 10.63
CA GLY A 71 -3.86 16.30 9.55
C GLY A 71 -4.29 15.84 8.16
N GLY A 72 -5.08 14.76 8.08
CA GLY A 72 -5.54 14.17 6.82
C GLY A 72 -4.69 12.97 6.35
N VAL A 73 -5.21 12.26 5.36
CA VAL A 73 -4.63 11.00 4.87
C VAL A 73 -3.20 11.15 4.35
N SER A 74 -2.90 12.25 3.64
CA SER A 74 -1.55 12.57 3.15
C SER A 74 -0.54 12.65 4.29
N PHE A 75 -0.89 13.39 5.36
CA PHE A 75 -0.07 13.50 6.57
C PHE A 75 0.18 12.14 7.22
N ALA A 76 -0.86 11.33 7.36
CA ALA A 76 -0.76 10.00 7.94
C ALA A 76 0.13 9.07 7.10
N ARG A 77 -0.03 9.07 5.77
CA ARG A 77 0.81 8.27 4.87
C ARG A 77 2.27 8.73 4.91
N ASN A 78 2.54 10.04 4.85
CA ASN A 78 3.89 10.60 4.94
C ASN A 78 4.57 10.26 6.28
N HIS A 79 3.84 10.35 7.38
CA HIS A 79 4.35 9.95 8.70
C HIS A 79 4.69 8.45 8.74
N GLY A 80 3.85 7.62 8.16
CA GLY A 80 4.10 6.19 8.00
C GLY A 80 5.37 5.90 7.19
N ILE A 81 5.58 6.60 6.05
CA ILE A 81 6.80 6.51 5.24
C ILE A 81 8.02 6.87 6.10
N ALA A 82 7.99 7.99 6.80
CA ALA A 82 9.11 8.46 7.62
C ALA A 82 9.45 7.51 8.77
N ALA A 83 8.45 6.80 9.32
CA ALA A 83 8.63 5.83 10.41
C ALA A 83 9.02 4.43 9.94
N SER A 84 8.93 4.14 8.64
CA SER A 84 9.15 2.82 8.05
C SER A 84 10.63 2.49 7.89
N ARG A 85 10.99 1.18 7.96
CA ARG A 85 12.36 0.67 7.91
C ARG A 85 12.59 -0.36 6.81
N GLY A 86 11.53 -0.86 6.21
CA GLY A 86 11.58 -1.90 5.18
C GLY A 86 12.26 -1.43 3.90
N SER A 87 12.84 -2.36 3.16
CA SER A 87 13.40 -2.12 1.82
C SER A 87 12.30 -1.96 0.77
N TYR A 88 11.08 -2.32 1.12
CA TYR A 88 9.89 -2.16 0.28
C TYR A 88 8.77 -1.50 1.07
N LEU A 89 7.89 -0.78 0.37
CA LEU A 89 6.75 -0.07 0.92
C LEU A 89 5.46 -0.54 0.24
N MET A 90 4.41 -0.62 1.03
CA MET A 90 3.03 -0.87 0.57
C MET A 90 2.07 -0.05 1.41
N PHE A 91 0.98 0.44 0.82
CA PHE A 91 -0.11 1.10 1.53
C PHE A 91 -1.35 0.21 1.53
N VAL A 92 -2.09 0.21 2.62
CA VAL A 92 -3.40 -0.44 2.72
C VAL A 92 -4.32 0.47 3.51
N ASP A 93 -5.49 0.77 2.97
CA ASP A 93 -6.46 1.61 3.67
C ASP A 93 -7.14 0.84 4.82
N ALA A 94 -7.50 1.54 5.88
CA ALA A 94 -7.91 0.93 7.15
C ALA A 94 -9.23 0.16 7.12
N ASP A 95 -10.04 0.35 6.08
CA ASP A 95 -11.30 -0.34 5.82
C ASP A 95 -11.18 -1.51 4.84
N ASP A 96 -10.01 -1.69 4.23
CA ASP A 96 -9.74 -2.71 3.22
C ASP A 96 -8.95 -3.89 3.77
N TRP A 97 -8.72 -4.93 2.93
CA TRP A 97 -7.87 -6.08 3.28
C TRP A 97 -7.18 -6.66 2.04
N ILE A 98 -6.15 -7.48 2.27
CA ILE A 98 -5.40 -8.12 1.18
C ILE A 98 -5.35 -9.65 1.35
N GLU A 99 -5.18 -10.34 0.22
CA GLU A 99 -5.02 -11.80 0.19
C GLU A 99 -3.77 -12.25 0.97
N PRO A 100 -3.80 -13.42 1.64
CA PRO A 100 -2.70 -13.88 2.50
C PRO A 100 -1.34 -14.02 1.80
N PHE A 101 -1.32 -14.21 0.50
CA PHE A 101 -0.11 -14.40 -0.32
C PHE A 101 0.26 -13.17 -1.17
N ALA A 102 -0.41 -12.04 -0.94
CA ALA A 102 -0.22 -10.82 -1.73
C ALA A 102 1.23 -10.32 -1.67
N VAL A 103 1.75 -10.08 -0.46
CA VAL A 103 3.10 -9.54 -0.28
C VAL A 103 4.17 -10.46 -0.86
N GLU A 104 4.07 -11.78 -0.63
CA GLU A 104 5.02 -12.76 -1.14
C GLU A 104 5.06 -12.76 -2.68
N THR A 105 3.86 -12.75 -3.31
CA THR A 105 3.76 -12.80 -4.77
C THR A 105 4.26 -11.51 -5.42
N LEU A 106 3.88 -10.35 -4.88
CA LEU A 106 4.30 -9.06 -5.40
C LEU A 106 5.81 -8.86 -5.22
N LEU A 107 6.37 -9.24 -4.07
CA LEU A 107 7.82 -9.16 -3.83
C LEU A 107 8.60 -10.10 -4.77
N ALA A 108 8.09 -11.30 -5.00
CA ALA A 108 8.70 -12.23 -5.94
C ALA A 108 8.68 -11.67 -7.37
N ALA A 109 7.61 -10.99 -7.79
CA ALA A 109 7.52 -10.35 -9.10
C ALA A 109 8.58 -9.25 -9.26
N ILE A 110 8.75 -8.36 -8.28
CA ILE A 110 9.80 -7.33 -8.30
C ILE A 110 11.18 -7.98 -8.48
N LYS A 111 11.49 -8.99 -7.67
CA LYS A 111 12.82 -9.63 -7.66
C LYS A 111 13.12 -10.42 -8.94
N ASN A 112 12.15 -11.17 -9.44
CA ASN A 112 12.31 -12.01 -10.62
C ASN A 112 12.45 -11.16 -11.89
N ASN A 113 11.74 -10.04 -11.96
CA ASN A 113 11.68 -9.18 -13.13
C ASN A 113 12.69 -8.03 -13.07
N GLY A 114 13.33 -7.81 -11.90
CA GLY A 114 14.28 -6.70 -11.69
C GLY A 114 13.60 -5.33 -11.83
N THR A 115 12.37 -5.21 -11.35
CA THR A 115 11.56 -3.98 -11.43
C THR A 115 11.57 -3.20 -10.12
N ASP A 116 11.29 -1.92 -10.20
CA ASP A 116 11.30 -1.00 -9.04
C ASP A 116 10.00 -1.06 -8.24
N ALA A 117 8.90 -1.39 -8.93
CA ALA A 117 7.59 -1.57 -8.31
C ALA A 117 6.73 -2.56 -9.11
N VAL A 118 5.64 -3.01 -8.49
CA VAL A 118 4.62 -3.86 -9.13
C VAL A 118 3.23 -3.38 -8.74
N TYR A 119 2.37 -3.23 -9.74
CA TYR A 119 0.94 -2.95 -9.57
C TYR A 119 0.13 -4.22 -9.75
N CYS A 120 -0.89 -4.41 -8.90
CA CYS A 120 -1.84 -5.51 -8.99
C CYS A 120 -3.27 -5.00 -9.24
N SER A 121 -4.19 -5.94 -9.46
CA SER A 121 -5.63 -5.68 -9.52
C SER A 121 -6.29 -5.71 -8.15
N GLN A 122 -7.56 -5.29 -8.10
CA GLN A 122 -8.38 -5.29 -6.89
C GLN A 122 -9.75 -5.92 -7.14
N TYR A 123 -10.35 -6.41 -6.06
CA TYR A 123 -11.75 -6.76 -5.99
C TYR A 123 -12.56 -5.57 -5.46
N TYR A 124 -13.75 -5.36 -6.01
CA TYR A 124 -14.72 -4.42 -5.44
C TYR A 124 -15.80 -5.20 -4.69
N ASP A 125 -16.04 -4.83 -3.44
CA ASP A 125 -17.18 -5.34 -2.67
C ASP A 125 -18.39 -4.42 -2.89
N SER A 126 -19.10 -4.64 -4.00
CA SER A 126 -20.39 -3.98 -4.23
C SER A 126 -21.53 -4.93 -3.95
N ASN A 127 -22.23 -4.73 -2.84
CA ASN A 127 -23.40 -5.53 -2.41
C ASN A 127 -23.10 -7.04 -2.21
N GLY A 128 -21.92 -7.39 -1.74
CA GLY A 128 -21.51 -8.79 -1.50
C GLY A 128 -21.08 -9.54 -2.76
N VAL A 129 -20.90 -8.86 -3.88
CA VAL A 129 -20.31 -9.42 -5.11
C VAL A 129 -18.91 -8.89 -5.27
N LEU A 130 -17.92 -9.78 -5.14
CA LEU A 130 -16.52 -9.45 -5.44
C LEU A 130 -16.33 -9.45 -6.97
N CYS A 131 -16.00 -8.32 -7.53
CA CYS A 131 -15.64 -8.18 -8.93
C CYS A 131 -14.18 -7.82 -9.05
N ALA A 132 -13.40 -8.58 -9.82
CA ALA A 132 -12.06 -8.15 -10.18
C ALA A 132 -12.18 -6.92 -11.09
N SER A 133 -11.49 -5.83 -10.74
CA SER A 133 -11.41 -4.68 -11.65
C SER A 133 -10.56 -5.05 -12.85
N GLU A 134 -11.06 -4.81 -14.06
CA GLU A 134 -10.24 -4.87 -15.26
C GLU A 134 -9.28 -3.66 -15.23
N THR A 135 -8.01 -3.91 -14.94
CA THR A 135 -7.00 -2.89 -15.21
C THR A 135 -6.93 -2.67 -16.72
N CYS A 136 -6.94 -1.42 -17.16
CA CYS A 136 -6.84 -1.09 -18.59
C CYS A 136 -5.51 -1.52 -19.23
N ILE A 137 -4.61 -2.11 -18.45
CA ILE A 137 -3.29 -2.56 -18.87
C ILE A 137 -3.20 -4.05 -18.56
N SER A 138 -3.07 -4.86 -19.61
CA SER A 138 -2.76 -6.28 -19.52
C SER A 138 -1.42 -6.51 -18.82
N ARG A 139 -1.22 -7.72 -18.31
CA ARG A 139 -0.03 -8.18 -17.61
C ARG A 139 1.27 -7.80 -18.33
N PHE A 140 2.16 -7.12 -17.62
CA PHE A 140 3.54 -6.87 -18.03
C PHE A 140 4.49 -7.42 -16.97
N ASP A 141 5.37 -8.33 -17.34
CA ASP A 141 6.43 -8.79 -16.45
C ASP A 141 7.45 -7.66 -16.19
N SER A 142 7.70 -6.83 -17.19
CA SER A 142 8.52 -5.61 -17.07
C SER A 142 8.15 -4.62 -18.17
N ILE A 143 7.90 -3.37 -17.81
CA ILE A 143 7.64 -2.27 -18.75
C ILE A 143 8.47 -1.05 -18.31
N ASP A 144 8.93 -0.26 -19.27
CA ASP A 144 9.59 1.02 -18.98
C ASP A 144 8.61 1.96 -18.27
N ALA A 145 9.02 2.48 -17.12
CA ALA A 145 8.17 3.31 -16.27
C ALA A 145 7.67 4.57 -16.99
N SER A 146 8.45 5.11 -17.95
CA SER A 146 8.06 6.27 -18.75
C SER A 146 6.82 6.02 -19.61
N VAL A 147 6.57 4.77 -20.01
CA VAL A 147 5.37 4.38 -20.76
C VAL A 147 4.15 4.42 -19.83
N LEU A 148 4.28 3.87 -18.62
CA LEU A 148 3.20 3.92 -17.63
C LEU A 148 2.94 5.35 -17.16
N LEU A 149 3.99 6.14 -16.97
CA LEU A 149 3.87 7.56 -16.62
C LEU A 149 3.06 8.32 -17.68
N LYS A 150 3.32 8.07 -18.96
CA LYS A 150 2.52 8.65 -20.04
C LYS A 150 1.06 8.23 -19.95
N TYR A 151 0.78 6.94 -19.70
CA TYR A 151 -0.60 6.46 -19.55
C TYR A 151 -1.28 7.05 -18.31
N GLN A 152 -0.54 7.26 -17.22
CA GLN A 152 -1.03 7.94 -16.02
C GLN A 152 -1.41 9.39 -16.33
N LEU A 153 -0.54 10.12 -17.04
CA LEU A 153 -0.79 11.51 -17.45
C LEU A 153 -1.97 11.64 -18.43
N ASP A 154 -2.18 10.65 -19.29
CA ASP A 154 -3.29 10.56 -20.23
C ASP A 154 -4.59 10.00 -19.59
N PHE A 155 -4.61 9.74 -18.27
CA PHE A 155 -5.71 9.08 -17.53
C PHE A 155 -6.13 7.72 -18.13
N ARG A 156 -5.22 7.03 -18.79
CA ARG A 156 -5.42 5.69 -19.35
C ARG A 156 -5.00 4.57 -18.41
N PHE A 157 -4.21 4.89 -17.40
CA PHE A 157 -3.81 4.05 -16.30
C PHE A 157 -4.02 4.84 -15.01
N ILE A 158 -4.83 4.33 -14.12
CA ILE A 158 -5.05 4.93 -12.81
C ILE A 158 -4.26 4.08 -11.82
N ALA A 159 -3.02 4.51 -11.56
CA ALA A 159 -2.21 3.92 -10.51
C ALA A 159 -2.73 4.38 -9.16
N CYS A 160 -2.95 3.44 -8.26
CA CYS A 160 -3.33 3.71 -6.88
C CYS A 160 -2.22 3.20 -5.96
N PRO A 161 -1.78 3.96 -4.95
CA PRO A 161 -0.70 3.55 -4.06
C PRO A 161 -1.00 2.24 -3.32
N TRP A 162 -2.26 1.97 -2.99
CA TRP A 162 -2.69 0.74 -2.32
C TRP A 162 -2.64 -0.52 -3.22
N LEU A 163 -2.56 -0.36 -4.53
CA LEU A 163 -2.37 -1.47 -5.47
C LEU A 163 -0.90 -1.74 -5.79
N CYS A 164 0.03 -1.09 -5.09
CA CYS A 164 1.44 -1.10 -5.44
C CYS A 164 2.31 -1.60 -4.28
N LEU A 165 3.19 -2.57 -4.57
CA LEU A 165 4.40 -2.81 -3.80
C LEU A 165 5.57 -2.13 -4.52
N MET A 166 6.34 -1.32 -3.82
CA MET A 166 7.44 -0.53 -4.39
C MET A 166 8.71 -0.66 -3.58
N SER A 167 9.87 -0.55 -4.25
CA SER A 167 11.15 -0.45 -3.57
C SER A 167 11.28 0.89 -2.86
N ARG A 168 12.00 0.93 -1.74
CA ARG A 168 12.28 2.17 -1.02
C ARG A 168 13.06 3.16 -1.88
N ASP A 169 13.94 2.66 -2.74
CA ASP A 169 14.74 3.53 -3.62
C ASP A 169 13.86 4.25 -4.64
N ALA A 170 12.88 3.57 -5.23
CA ALA A 170 11.91 4.21 -6.13
C ALA A 170 11.00 5.21 -5.38
N ALA A 171 10.63 4.90 -4.15
CA ALA A 171 9.83 5.80 -3.31
C ALA A 171 10.64 6.94 -2.66
N ALA A 172 11.96 6.98 -2.88
CA ALA A 172 12.81 8.01 -2.27
C ALA A 172 12.45 9.42 -2.78
N GLY A 173 12.10 10.29 -1.84
CA GLY A 173 11.66 11.66 -2.13
C GLY A 173 10.20 11.78 -2.58
N CYS A 174 9.47 10.68 -2.83
CA CYS A 174 8.03 10.73 -3.07
C CYS A 174 7.30 11.10 -1.78
N ALA A 175 6.33 11.99 -1.90
CA ALA A 175 5.47 12.38 -0.79
C ALA A 175 4.03 12.62 -1.27
N PHE A 176 3.08 12.37 -0.38
CA PHE A 176 1.70 12.79 -0.61
C PHE A 176 1.59 14.29 -0.32
N PRO A 177 1.05 15.11 -1.25
CA PRO A 177 0.87 16.52 -1.00
C PRO A 177 -0.14 16.74 0.13
N GLU A 178 0.24 17.56 1.13
CA GLU A 178 -0.54 17.75 2.36
C GLU A 178 -1.62 18.83 2.22
N ASP A 179 -1.51 19.66 1.21
CA ASP A 179 -2.44 20.73 0.85
C ASP A 179 -3.42 20.34 -0.27
N VAL A 180 -3.33 19.12 -0.77
CA VAL A 180 -4.21 18.55 -1.80
C VAL A 180 -5.11 17.48 -1.18
N HIS A 181 -6.42 17.65 -1.30
CA HIS A 181 -7.41 16.74 -0.69
C HIS A 181 -8.10 15.80 -1.69
N ILE A 182 -7.81 15.96 -2.99
CA ILE A 182 -8.32 15.12 -4.07
C ILE A 182 -7.18 14.87 -5.04
N LEU A 183 -6.96 13.59 -5.42
CA LEU A 183 -5.86 13.16 -6.30
C LEU A 183 -4.46 13.23 -5.63
N GLU A 184 -4.35 13.27 -4.31
CA GLU A 184 -3.07 13.19 -3.61
C GLU A 184 -2.29 11.92 -3.97
N ASP A 185 -3.01 10.83 -4.22
CA ASP A 185 -2.50 9.55 -4.69
C ASP A 185 -1.94 9.61 -6.11
N TRP A 186 -2.59 10.38 -6.99
CA TRP A 186 -2.12 10.59 -8.36
C TRP A 186 -0.75 11.28 -8.38
N PHE A 187 -0.56 12.32 -7.56
CA PHE A 187 0.73 13.02 -7.46
C PHE A 187 1.83 12.09 -6.97
N PHE A 188 1.58 11.33 -5.90
CA PHE A 188 2.53 10.34 -5.39
C PHE A 188 2.94 9.32 -6.47
N ASN A 189 1.97 8.80 -7.23
CA ASN A 189 2.26 7.83 -8.29
C ASN A 189 3.03 8.44 -9.47
N VAL A 190 2.78 9.69 -9.82
CA VAL A 190 3.59 10.39 -10.86
C VAL A 190 5.05 10.48 -10.42
N GLU A 191 5.32 10.84 -9.17
CA GLU A 191 6.69 10.88 -8.64
C GLU A 191 7.32 9.48 -8.60
N LEU A 192 6.60 8.46 -8.13
CA LEU A 192 7.06 7.08 -8.11
C LEU A 192 7.45 6.57 -9.50
N LEU A 193 6.57 6.78 -10.50
CA LEU A 193 6.83 6.36 -11.87
C LEU A 193 8.01 7.14 -12.50
N ASN A 194 8.18 8.42 -12.16
CA ASN A 194 9.30 9.22 -12.62
C ASN A 194 10.64 8.78 -12.01
N ASN A 195 10.63 8.28 -10.77
CA ASN A 195 11.82 7.75 -10.08
C ASN A 195 12.16 6.31 -10.49
N SER A 196 11.20 5.58 -11.06
CA SER A 196 11.35 4.19 -11.43
C SER A 196 11.92 4.05 -12.84
N ARG A 197 12.63 2.95 -13.08
CA ARG A 197 13.11 2.56 -14.40
C ARG A 197 12.17 1.54 -15.05
N PHE A 198 11.85 0.49 -14.31
CA PHE A 198 11.00 -0.59 -14.79
C PHE A 198 9.91 -0.93 -13.77
N ILE A 199 8.73 -1.21 -14.25
CA ILE A 199 7.54 -1.55 -13.46
C ILE A 199 6.97 -2.88 -13.95
N SER A 200 6.56 -3.74 -13.01
CA SER A 200 5.70 -4.90 -13.30
C SER A 200 4.23 -4.53 -13.13
N VAL A 201 3.37 -5.16 -13.91
CA VAL A 201 1.90 -5.09 -13.74
C VAL A 201 1.33 -6.49 -13.82
N THR A 202 0.46 -6.85 -12.89
CA THR A 202 -0.27 -8.12 -12.91
C THR A 202 -1.77 -7.88 -12.88
N ASP A 203 -2.51 -8.68 -13.62
CA ASP A 203 -3.96 -8.72 -13.61
C ASP A 203 -4.54 -9.49 -12.39
N THR A 204 -3.67 -10.14 -11.61
CA THR A 204 -4.09 -10.86 -10.41
C THR A 204 -4.55 -9.87 -9.35
N ALA A 205 -5.77 -10.06 -8.85
CA ALA A 205 -6.31 -9.24 -7.78
C ALA A 205 -5.87 -9.80 -6.42
N PHE A 206 -5.29 -8.93 -5.61
CA PHE A 206 -4.86 -9.24 -4.24
C PHE A 206 -5.49 -8.32 -3.21
N TYR A 207 -6.01 -7.19 -3.63
CA TYR A 207 -6.56 -6.14 -2.79
C TYR A 207 -8.08 -6.17 -2.83
N HIS A 208 -8.72 -6.09 -1.67
CA HIS A 208 -10.17 -6.03 -1.55
C HIS A 208 -10.57 -4.62 -1.11
N TYR A 209 -11.14 -3.87 -2.03
CA TYR A 209 -11.64 -2.53 -1.82
C TYR A 209 -13.08 -2.55 -1.32
N ARG A 210 -13.31 -1.99 -0.16
CA ARG A 210 -14.64 -1.86 0.44
C ARG A 210 -15.29 -0.54 0.01
N SER A 211 -16.42 -0.61 -0.67
CA SER A 211 -17.20 0.55 -1.16
C SER A 211 -18.30 0.98 -0.19
#